data_aaee817308e3e51799459125a7907022
#
_entry.id   aaee817308e3e51799459125a7907022
#
_cell.length_a   1.000
_cell.length_b   1.000
_cell.length_c   1.000
_cell.angle_alpha   90.00
_cell.angle_beta   90.00
_cell.angle_gamma   90.00
#
_symmetry.space_group_name_H-M   'P 1'
#
loop_
_entity.id
_entity.type
_entity.pdbx_description
1 polymer ?
#
loop_
_entity_poly.entity_id
_entity_poly.type
_entity_poly.pdbx_seq_one_letter_code
_entity_poly.pdbx_strand_id
1 'polypeptide(L)'
;MKLSIVTINFNNAKGLRRTLDSVASQTYRNIEHIIIDGGSTDGSVDVIKDYVRNVERMTVIWSSEPDMGIYNAMNKGIEIALGRRIINADHTTSSNSLNDNRSTLNELQSDYIQILNSGDILASPDVTERMMNALHSFIRSTLNDKIDVPILYGNMIKKDYITGKILGKSREVEYSLRQYFSSTMNHDCCYFRRDLFETYGLYDENLKIVSDWKWFLQAIGLGYVKPVYVDIDVTIFDCSGISETNLALRDQERRQVLKELLPPAILADYDAHAFEIEQMNRLRRRHLYGFVYFIERVLFKLEKWGVLKK
;
A
#
# COMPACT_ATOMS: atom_id res chain seq x y z
N MET A 1 17.61 11.71 1.58
CA MET A 1 16.99 10.50 2.15
C MET A 1 17.01 9.40 1.11
N LYS A 2 17.21 8.16 1.50
CA LYS A 2 17.22 6.99 0.62
C LYS A 2 15.83 6.37 0.58
N LEU A 3 15.33 6.07 -0.61
CA LEU A 3 14.09 5.33 -0.85
C LEU A 3 14.41 3.93 -1.38
N SER A 4 13.94 2.87 -0.71
CA SER A 4 13.88 1.54 -1.32
C SER A 4 12.52 1.32 -1.96
N ILE A 5 12.52 0.97 -3.25
CA ILE A 5 11.33 0.48 -3.95
C ILE A 5 11.43 -1.05 -3.97
N VAL A 6 10.46 -1.72 -3.35
CA VAL A 6 10.37 -3.19 -3.32
C VAL A 6 9.37 -3.63 -4.37
N THR A 7 9.84 -4.34 -5.39
CA THR A 7 8.99 -4.96 -6.42
C THR A 7 8.95 -6.47 -6.23
N ILE A 8 7.76 -7.02 -6.10
CA ILE A 8 7.55 -8.46 -6.05
C ILE A 8 6.96 -8.96 -7.36
N ASN A 9 7.32 -10.17 -7.77
CA ASN A 9 6.87 -10.76 -9.03
C ASN A 9 6.67 -12.26 -8.92
N PHE A 10 5.63 -12.77 -9.58
CA PHE A 10 5.47 -14.19 -9.85
C PHE A 10 4.72 -14.40 -11.15
N ASN A 11 5.39 -14.99 -12.17
CA ASN A 11 4.85 -15.29 -13.48
C ASN A 11 4.09 -14.14 -14.15
N ASN A 12 4.68 -12.93 -14.12
CA ASN A 12 4.12 -11.73 -14.75
C ASN A 12 5.20 -10.92 -15.50
N ALA A 13 5.94 -11.57 -16.41
CA ALA A 13 7.05 -10.94 -17.15
C ALA A 13 6.64 -9.62 -17.85
N LYS A 14 5.44 -9.56 -18.44
CA LYS A 14 4.92 -8.38 -19.13
C LYS A 14 4.60 -7.25 -18.15
N GLY A 15 3.97 -7.55 -17.03
CA GLY A 15 3.68 -6.57 -15.97
C GLY A 15 4.98 -6.07 -15.35
N LEU A 16 5.88 -7.00 -15.01
CA LEU A 16 7.18 -6.69 -14.45
C LEU A 16 7.97 -5.71 -15.33
N ARG A 17 8.04 -5.93 -16.64
CA ARG A 17 8.74 -5.00 -17.58
C ARG A 17 8.21 -3.58 -17.43
N ARG A 18 6.86 -3.38 -17.41
CA ARG A 18 6.27 -2.06 -17.24
C ARG A 18 6.66 -1.41 -15.90
N THR A 19 6.64 -2.20 -14.83
CA THR A 19 7.02 -1.72 -13.49
C THR A 19 8.48 -1.28 -13.48
N LEU A 20 9.40 -2.14 -13.94
CA LEU A 20 10.83 -1.86 -13.98
C LEU A 20 11.16 -0.61 -14.82
N ASP A 21 10.55 -0.47 -16.00
CA ASP A 21 10.73 0.69 -16.88
C ASP A 21 10.25 1.97 -16.18
N SER A 22 9.13 1.91 -15.43
CA SER A 22 8.62 3.06 -14.68
C SER A 22 9.56 3.51 -13.57
N VAL A 23 10.23 2.56 -12.89
CA VAL A 23 11.22 2.86 -11.85
C VAL A 23 12.52 3.38 -12.47
N ALA A 24 13.00 2.77 -13.56
CA ALA A 24 14.20 3.22 -14.26
C ALA A 24 14.09 4.67 -14.76
N SER A 25 12.88 5.10 -15.12
CA SER A 25 12.61 6.45 -15.64
C SER A 25 12.63 7.56 -14.58
N GLN A 26 12.69 7.22 -13.29
CA GLN A 26 12.58 8.21 -12.22
C GLN A 26 13.73 9.21 -12.18
N THR A 27 13.40 10.49 -11.98
CA THR A 27 14.37 11.59 -11.87
C THR A 27 15.07 11.64 -10.52
N TYR A 28 14.42 11.15 -9.46
CA TYR A 28 15.03 11.06 -8.13
C TYR A 28 16.19 10.06 -8.13
N ARG A 29 17.35 10.45 -7.59
CA ARG A 29 18.59 9.67 -7.73
C ARG A 29 18.89 8.71 -6.59
N ASN A 30 18.42 9.00 -5.38
CA ASN A 30 18.76 8.19 -4.22
C ASN A 30 17.71 7.07 -4.01
N ILE A 31 17.53 6.26 -5.06
CA ILE A 31 16.66 5.08 -5.09
C ILE A 31 17.53 3.82 -5.05
N GLU A 32 17.10 2.85 -4.27
CA GLU A 32 17.49 1.45 -4.35
C GLU A 32 16.27 0.64 -4.81
N HIS A 33 16.44 -0.21 -5.81
CA HIS A 33 15.38 -1.07 -6.31
C HIS A 33 15.63 -2.51 -5.90
N ILE A 34 14.74 -3.05 -5.08
CA ILE A 34 14.78 -4.43 -4.56
C ILE A 34 13.72 -5.23 -5.30
N ILE A 35 14.13 -6.28 -6.02
CA ILE A 35 13.23 -7.11 -6.83
C ILE A 35 13.24 -8.53 -6.27
N ILE A 36 12.07 -9.01 -5.84
CA ILE A 36 11.86 -10.37 -5.33
C ILE A 36 10.97 -11.12 -6.30
N ASP A 37 11.53 -12.09 -6.99
CA ASP A 37 10.82 -12.99 -7.89
C ASP A 37 10.59 -14.34 -7.24
N GLY A 38 9.35 -14.81 -7.24
CA GLY A 38 8.91 -16.04 -6.57
C GLY A 38 9.29 -17.35 -7.31
N GLY A 39 10.34 -17.33 -8.11
CA GLY A 39 10.76 -18.49 -8.91
C GLY A 39 9.94 -18.63 -10.20
N SER A 40 9.74 -17.52 -10.90
CA SER A 40 8.96 -17.48 -12.15
C SER A 40 9.56 -18.31 -13.27
N THR A 41 8.70 -18.84 -14.15
CA THR A 41 9.05 -19.67 -15.31
C THR A 41 8.63 -19.09 -16.66
N ASP A 42 8.07 -17.86 -16.66
CA ASP A 42 7.48 -17.19 -17.82
C ASP A 42 8.41 -16.21 -18.56
N GLY A 43 9.73 -16.21 -18.23
CA GLY A 43 10.70 -15.25 -18.76
C GLY A 43 10.92 -14.02 -17.87
N SER A 44 10.27 -13.94 -16.70
CA SER A 44 10.46 -12.82 -15.74
C SER A 44 11.92 -12.64 -15.34
N VAL A 45 12.67 -13.74 -15.12
CA VAL A 45 14.09 -13.69 -14.75
C VAL A 45 14.93 -13.03 -15.83
N ASP A 46 14.64 -13.27 -17.12
CA ASP A 46 15.36 -12.62 -18.23
C ASP A 46 15.05 -11.14 -18.29
N VAL A 47 13.78 -10.75 -17.99
CA VAL A 47 13.38 -9.35 -17.84
C VAL A 47 14.18 -8.66 -16.75
N ILE A 48 14.37 -9.30 -15.58
CA ILE A 48 15.17 -8.74 -14.47
C ILE A 48 16.63 -8.59 -14.91
N LYS A 49 17.22 -9.62 -15.51
CA LYS A 49 18.63 -9.58 -15.97
C LYS A 49 18.88 -8.47 -16.99
N ASP A 50 17.94 -8.28 -17.94
CA ASP A 50 18.01 -7.18 -18.89
C ASP A 50 17.95 -5.82 -18.20
N TYR A 51 17.02 -5.66 -17.26
CA TYR A 51 16.90 -4.44 -16.49
C TYR A 51 18.18 -4.10 -15.74
N VAL A 52 18.73 -5.07 -15.01
CA VAL A 52 19.98 -4.93 -14.26
C VAL A 52 21.16 -4.48 -15.14
N ARG A 53 21.26 -5.01 -16.37
CA ARG A 53 22.33 -4.65 -17.31
C ARG A 53 22.23 -3.21 -17.83
N ASN A 54 21.00 -2.69 -17.94
CA ASN A 54 20.73 -1.40 -18.59
C ASN A 54 20.56 -0.24 -17.62
N VAL A 55 20.39 -0.50 -16.33
CA VAL A 55 20.20 0.52 -15.31
C VAL A 55 21.54 0.87 -14.66
N GLU A 56 22.10 2.02 -15.05
CA GLU A 56 23.40 2.49 -14.56
C GLU A 56 23.32 3.42 -13.34
N ARG A 57 22.12 3.90 -12.97
CA ARG A 57 21.95 5.08 -12.11
C ARG A 57 21.37 4.78 -10.71
N MET A 58 21.05 3.54 -10.42
CA MET A 58 20.55 3.14 -9.12
C MET A 58 21.11 1.76 -8.72
N THR A 59 21.13 1.50 -7.44
CA THR A 59 21.44 0.16 -6.92
C THR A 59 20.23 -0.75 -7.16
N VAL A 60 20.47 -1.89 -7.81
CA VAL A 60 19.47 -2.94 -7.97
C VAL A 60 19.93 -4.18 -7.22
N ILE A 61 19.04 -4.69 -6.35
CA ILE A 61 19.22 -5.93 -5.60
C ILE A 61 18.09 -6.85 -6.03
N TRP A 62 18.37 -8.09 -6.39
CA TRP A 62 17.32 -8.99 -6.82
C TRP A 62 17.58 -10.43 -6.44
N SER A 63 16.50 -11.21 -6.27
CA SER A 63 16.53 -12.66 -6.15
C SER A 63 15.39 -13.28 -6.91
N SER A 64 15.60 -14.54 -7.36
CA SER A 64 14.55 -15.40 -7.91
C SER A 64 14.65 -16.74 -7.23
N GLU A 65 13.70 -17.02 -6.36
CA GLU A 65 13.59 -18.26 -5.59
C GLU A 65 12.11 -18.52 -5.24
N PRO A 66 11.67 -19.76 -5.13
CA PRO A 66 10.32 -20.06 -4.68
C PRO A 66 9.99 -19.36 -3.36
N ASP A 67 8.80 -18.79 -3.27
CA ASP A 67 8.26 -18.16 -2.08
C ASP A 67 6.97 -18.85 -1.59
N MET A 68 6.50 -18.42 -0.42
CA MET A 68 5.25 -18.91 0.18
C MET A 68 4.05 -17.99 -0.12
N GLY A 69 4.17 -17.11 -1.09
CA GLY A 69 3.13 -16.19 -1.53
C GLY A 69 3.53 -14.71 -1.42
N ILE A 70 2.60 -13.85 -1.82
CA ILE A 70 2.82 -12.42 -2.02
C ILE A 70 3.45 -11.72 -0.80
N TYR A 71 2.96 -12.00 0.41
CA TYR A 71 3.47 -11.34 1.63
C TYR A 71 4.82 -11.87 2.08
N ASN A 72 5.14 -13.15 1.79
CA ASN A 72 6.49 -13.66 2.00
C ASN A 72 7.50 -12.96 1.07
N ALA A 73 7.14 -12.74 -0.20
CA ALA A 73 7.97 -11.98 -1.13
C ALA A 73 8.14 -10.52 -0.68
N MET A 74 7.06 -9.84 -0.26
CA MET A 74 7.11 -8.48 0.28
C MET A 74 8.02 -8.40 1.51
N ASN A 75 7.87 -9.31 2.44
CA ASN A 75 8.68 -9.37 3.68
C ASN A 75 10.16 -9.55 3.37
N LYS A 76 10.52 -10.46 2.45
CA LYS A 76 11.92 -10.61 1.99
C LYS A 76 12.49 -9.27 1.49
N GLY A 77 11.73 -8.54 0.69
CA GLY A 77 12.15 -7.23 0.17
C GLY A 77 12.27 -6.16 1.26
N ILE A 78 11.33 -6.12 2.19
CA ILE A 78 11.37 -5.21 3.34
C ILE A 78 12.57 -5.51 4.23
N GLU A 79 12.86 -6.77 4.52
CA GLU A 79 14.02 -7.18 5.33
C GLU A 79 15.35 -6.72 4.70
N ILE A 80 15.45 -6.76 3.36
CA ILE A 80 16.61 -6.24 2.63
C ILE A 80 16.70 -4.71 2.80
N ALA A 81 15.58 -3.99 2.63
CA ALA A 81 15.53 -2.54 2.81
C ALA A 81 15.87 -2.09 4.24
N LEU A 82 15.56 -2.95 5.22
CA LEU A 82 15.93 -2.75 6.64
C LEU A 82 17.39 -3.14 6.96
N GLY A 83 18.14 -3.69 5.99
CA GLY A 83 19.50 -4.22 6.22
C GLY A 83 19.53 -5.48 7.08
N ARG A 84 18.41 -6.23 7.18
CA ARG A 84 18.31 -7.45 8.00
C ARG A 84 18.58 -8.73 7.20
N ARG A 85 18.47 -8.66 5.87
CA ARG A 85 18.71 -9.76 4.95
C ARG A 85 19.70 -9.35 3.89
N ILE A 86 20.68 -10.21 3.60
CA ILE A 86 21.67 -10.02 2.53
C ILE A 86 21.35 -11.02 1.42
N ILE A 87 21.39 -10.57 0.18
CA ILE A 87 21.41 -11.44 -1.01
C ILE A 87 22.87 -11.61 -1.43
N ASN A 88 23.27 -12.82 -1.79
CA ASN A 88 24.64 -13.13 -2.24
C ASN A 88 25.04 -12.26 -3.44
N ALA A 89 26.34 -11.91 -3.51
CA ALA A 89 26.91 -10.92 -4.42
C ALA A 89 26.65 -11.15 -5.93
N ASP A 90 26.26 -12.36 -6.34
CA ASP A 90 25.97 -12.69 -7.75
C ASP A 90 24.70 -12.00 -8.30
N HIS A 91 23.91 -11.36 -7.42
CA HIS A 91 22.62 -10.74 -7.73
C HIS A 91 22.58 -9.23 -7.38
N THR A 92 23.72 -8.59 -7.19
CA THR A 92 23.80 -7.16 -6.92
C THR A 92 24.57 -6.43 -8.01
N THR A 93 24.05 -5.30 -8.50
CA THR A 93 24.80 -4.34 -9.31
C THR A 93 25.18 -3.14 -8.46
N SER A 94 26.25 -3.26 -7.71
CA SER A 94 26.90 -2.12 -7.11
C SER A 94 28.32 -2.03 -7.66
N SER A 95 28.71 -0.85 -8.13
CA SER A 95 30.07 -0.58 -8.60
C SER A 95 31.12 -0.61 -7.48
N ASN A 96 30.71 -0.85 -6.23
CA ASN A 96 31.59 -0.96 -5.08
C ASN A 96 31.53 -2.39 -4.53
N SER A 97 32.66 -3.09 -4.60
CA SER A 97 32.86 -4.43 -4.03
C SER A 97 32.55 -4.42 -2.53
N LEU A 98 31.50 -5.16 -2.14
CA LEU A 98 31.07 -5.32 -0.76
C LEU A 98 32.03 -6.28 -0.01
N ASN A 99 33.17 -5.79 0.46
CA ASN A 99 34.19 -6.61 1.15
C ASN A 99 34.15 -6.51 2.68
N ASP A 100 33.12 -5.88 3.28
CA ASP A 100 33.03 -5.83 4.74
C ASP A 100 31.56 -5.91 5.23
N ASN A 101 31.19 -7.05 5.81
CA ASN A 101 29.80 -7.44 6.11
C ASN A 101 29.04 -6.52 7.12
N ARG A 102 29.70 -5.60 7.79
CA ARG A 102 29.07 -4.74 8.82
C ARG A 102 28.88 -3.28 8.38
N SER A 103 29.80 -2.71 7.63
CA SER A 103 29.66 -1.37 7.03
C SER A 103 28.56 -1.38 5.94
N THR A 104 28.47 -2.47 5.21
CA THR A 104 27.52 -2.70 4.12
C THR A 104 26.05 -2.74 4.57
N LEU A 105 25.76 -3.31 5.73
CA LEU A 105 24.40 -3.39 6.27
C LEU A 105 23.84 -2.00 6.60
N ASN A 106 24.66 -1.08 7.09
CA ASN A 106 24.25 0.30 7.40
C ASN A 106 24.03 1.13 6.12
N GLU A 107 24.78 0.85 5.04
CA GLU A 107 24.61 1.51 3.75
C GLU A 107 23.36 1.04 3.00
N LEU A 108 22.88 -0.19 3.28
CA LEU A 108 21.64 -0.73 2.72
C LEU A 108 20.38 -0.18 3.40
N GLN A 109 20.49 0.39 4.61
CA GLN A 109 19.31 0.89 5.31
C GLN A 109 18.67 2.08 4.59
N SER A 110 17.38 1.95 4.31
CA SER A 110 16.57 3.00 3.69
C SER A 110 15.90 3.88 4.73
N ASP A 111 15.65 5.12 4.40
CA ASP A 111 14.86 6.03 5.24
C ASP A 111 13.37 5.74 5.07
N TYR A 112 12.96 5.49 3.82
CA TYR A 112 11.60 5.15 3.43
C TYR A 112 11.56 3.94 2.49
N ILE A 113 10.44 3.22 2.53
CA ILE A 113 10.19 2.02 1.72
C ILE A 113 8.88 2.24 0.97
N GLN A 114 8.84 1.94 -0.33
CA GLN A 114 7.64 1.81 -1.15
C GLN A 114 7.53 0.37 -1.64
N ILE A 115 6.32 -0.19 -1.63
CA ILE A 115 6.05 -1.52 -2.20
C ILE A 115 5.27 -1.31 -3.48
N LEU A 116 5.83 -1.76 -4.60
CA LEU A 116 5.28 -1.59 -5.94
C LEU A 116 5.24 -2.96 -6.63
N ASN A 117 4.07 -3.58 -6.70
CA ASN A 117 3.91 -4.91 -7.25
C ASN A 117 4.14 -4.94 -8.77
N SER A 118 4.55 -6.09 -9.30
CA SER A 118 4.68 -6.27 -10.75
C SER A 118 3.32 -6.10 -11.44
N GLY A 119 3.27 -5.20 -12.42
CA GLY A 119 2.06 -4.75 -13.10
C GLY A 119 1.71 -3.31 -12.78
N ASP A 120 1.92 -2.87 -11.56
CA ASP A 120 1.75 -1.49 -11.13
C ASP A 120 2.93 -0.62 -11.59
N ILE A 121 2.68 0.63 -11.91
CA ILE A 121 3.71 1.55 -12.38
C ILE A 121 3.66 2.88 -11.65
N LEU A 122 4.80 3.53 -11.54
CA LEU A 122 4.88 4.93 -11.11
C LEU A 122 4.21 5.84 -12.15
N ALA A 123 3.40 6.80 -11.70
CA ALA A 123 2.50 7.54 -12.57
C ALA A 123 3.20 8.51 -13.53
N SER A 124 4.41 8.99 -13.16
CA SER A 124 5.22 9.87 -14.01
C SER A 124 6.71 9.73 -13.66
N PRO A 125 7.63 10.11 -14.55
CA PRO A 125 9.08 10.03 -14.28
C PRO A 125 9.56 10.91 -13.13
N ASP A 126 8.82 11.94 -12.75
CA ASP A 126 9.16 12.89 -11.68
C ASP A 126 8.42 12.63 -10.37
N VAL A 127 7.57 11.60 -10.32
CA VAL A 127 6.68 11.40 -9.17
C VAL A 127 7.45 11.13 -7.88
N THR A 128 8.50 10.31 -7.93
CA THR A 128 9.33 10.03 -6.75
C THR A 128 10.00 11.30 -6.24
N GLU A 129 10.51 12.14 -7.13
CA GLU A 129 11.11 13.43 -6.76
C GLU A 129 10.11 14.36 -6.11
N ARG A 130 8.89 14.47 -6.67
CA ARG A 130 7.80 15.28 -6.09
C ARG A 130 7.39 14.80 -4.70
N MET A 131 7.26 13.49 -4.50
CA MET A 131 6.96 12.88 -3.21
C MET A 131 8.07 13.16 -2.18
N MET A 132 9.33 12.98 -2.56
CA MET A 132 10.47 13.24 -1.68
C MET A 132 10.64 14.73 -1.37
N ASN A 133 10.34 15.62 -2.29
CA ASN A 133 10.34 17.06 -2.06
C ASN A 133 9.21 17.47 -1.10
N ALA A 134 8.01 16.89 -1.23
CA ALA A 134 6.92 17.10 -0.28
C ALA A 134 7.32 16.61 1.13
N LEU A 135 7.91 15.43 1.24
CA LEU A 135 8.42 14.87 2.49
C LEU A 135 9.47 15.81 3.14
N HIS A 136 10.45 16.28 2.37
CA HIS A 136 11.43 17.24 2.85
C HIS A 136 10.80 18.55 3.34
N SER A 137 9.75 19.03 2.65
CA SER A 137 9.03 20.24 3.05
C SER A 137 8.32 20.06 4.39
N PHE A 138 7.67 18.93 4.62
CA PHE A 138 7.04 18.63 5.92
C PHE A 138 8.07 18.57 7.06
N ILE A 139 9.21 17.92 6.85
CA ILE A 139 10.25 17.79 7.86
C ILE A 139 10.92 19.14 8.15
N ARG A 140 11.05 20.05 7.15
CA ARG A 140 11.69 21.37 7.30
C ARG A 140 10.77 22.47 7.82
N SER A 141 9.47 22.42 7.53
CA SER A 141 8.52 23.48 7.89
C SER A 141 8.32 23.63 9.40
N THR A 142 8.96 22.80 10.19
CA THR A 142 8.76 22.66 11.63
C THR A 142 10.01 22.87 12.43
N LEU A 143 10.62 24.05 12.27
CA LEU A 143 11.75 24.45 13.13
C LEU A 143 11.35 24.50 14.62
N ASN A 144 10.06 24.60 14.95
CA ASN A 144 9.55 24.60 16.33
C ASN A 144 8.66 23.40 16.69
N ASP A 145 8.02 22.73 15.72
CA ASP A 145 7.21 21.52 15.94
C ASP A 145 7.51 20.52 14.82
N LYS A 146 8.33 19.52 15.08
CA LYS A 146 8.64 18.47 14.11
C LYS A 146 7.37 17.72 13.73
N ILE A 147 6.85 17.95 12.51
CA ILE A 147 5.82 17.05 11.96
C ILE A 147 6.48 15.71 11.71
N ASP A 148 6.07 14.75 12.48
CA ASP A 148 6.43 13.37 12.22
C ASP A 148 5.67 12.87 10.97
N VAL A 149 6.41 12.36 9.97
CA VAL A 149 5.81 11.82 8.74
C VAL A 149 6.10 10.32 8.67
N PRO A 150 5.34 9.51 9.41
CA PRO A 150 5.57 8.07 9.43
C PRO A 150 5.17 7.41 8.09
N ILE A 151 4.08 7.88 7.46
CA ILE A 151 3.62 7.45 6.14
C ILE A 151 3.30 8.71 5.33
N LEU A 152 3.95 8.88 4.18
CA LEU A 152 3.54 9.84 3.17
C LEU A 152 2.80 9.09 2.07
N TYR A 153 1.61 9.56 1.68
CA TYR A 153 0.85 8.90 0.61
C TYR A 153 0.21 9.90 -0.35
N GLY A 154 -0.04 9.44 -1.57
CA GLY A 154 -0.75 10.21 -2.58
C GLY A 154 -1.86 9.41 -3.23
N ASN A 155 -2.18 9.73 -4.47
CA ASN A 155 -3.25 9.10 -5.21
C ASN A 155 -2.77 7.85 -5.96
N MET A 156 -3.67 6.86 -6.05
CA MET A 156 -3.56 5.71 -6.93
C MET A 156 -4.59 5.83 -8.05
N ILE A 157 -4.18 5.64 -9.28
CA ILE A 157 -5.05 5.60 -10.46
C ILE A 157 -5.33 4.14 -10.80
N LYS A 158 -6.60 3.73 -10.77
CA LYS A 158 -7.01 2.39 -11.21
C LYS A 158 -7.15 2.34 -12.72
N LYS A 159 -6.42 1.44 -13.38
CA LYS A 159 -6.45 1.26 -14.84
C LYS A 159 -6.71 -0.20 -15.19
N ASP A 160 -7.60 -0.40 -16.11
CA ASP A 160 -7.76 -1.67 -16.82
C ASP A 160 -6.80 -1.68 -18.02
N TYR A 161 -5.79 -2.52 -17.98
CA TYR A 161 -4.78 -2.61 -19.04
C TYR A 161 -5.26 -3.36 -20.28
N ILE A 162 -6.38 -4.11 -20.20
CA ILE A 162 -6.99 -4.78 -21.36
C ILE A 162 -7.73 -3.76 -22.22
N THR A 163 -8.56 -2.92 -21.57
CA THR A 163 -9.37 -1.91 -22.27
C THR A 163 -8.69 -0.55 -22.36
N GLY A 164 -7.62 -0.32 -21.61
CA GLY A 164 -6.93 0.96 -21.47
C GLY A 164 -7.70 2.01 -20.64
N LYS A 165 -8.87 1.64 -20.09
CA LYS A 165 -9.77 2.57 -19.41
C LYS A 165 -9.30 2.87 -17.99
N ILE A 166 -9.36 4.14 -17.59
CA ILE A 166 -9.23 4.56 -16.18
C ILE A 166 -10.56 4.26 -15.48
N LEU A 167 -10.51 3.44 -14.45
CA LEU A 167 -11.68 3.00 -13.67
C LEU A 167 -11.94 3.91 -12.46
N GLY A 168 -10.94 4.63 -11.98
CA GLY A 168 -11.05 5.52 -10.84
C GLY A 168 -9.70 6.06 -10.37
N LYS A 169 -9.78 6.97 -9.40
CA LYS A 169 -8.62 7.56 -8.73
C LYS A 169 -8.92 7.64 -7.24
N SER A 170 -7.98 7.19 -6.41
CA SER A 170 -8.06 7.42 -4.96
C SER A 170 -7.79 8.89 -4.64
N ARG A 171 -8.23 9.32 -3.46
CA ARG A 171 -8.02 10.68 -2.94
C ARG A 171 -7.70 10.60 -1.46
N GLU A 172 -7.50 11.74 -0.85
CA GLU A 172 -7.41 11.85 0.60
C GLU A 172 -8.57 11.12 1.29
N VAL A 173 -8.25 10.35 2.31
CA VAL A 173 -9.22 9.61 3.12
C VAL A 173 -8.99 9.93 4.59
N GLU A 174 -10.07 10.23 5.30
CA GLU A 174 -10.03 10.28 6.75
C GLU A 174 -9.97 8.85 7.30
N TYR A 175 -8.83 8.50 7.91
CA TYR A 175 -8.58 7.15 8.43
C TYR A 175 -9.17 7.00 9.84
N SER A 176 -10.47 6.74 9.92
CA SER A 176 -11.13 6.28 11.13
C SER A 176 -11.15 4.76 11.19
N LEU A 177 -11.31 4.18 12.38
CA LEU A 177 -11.48 2.73 12.52
C LEU A 177 -12.65 2.23 11.65
N ARG A 178 -13.74 3.00 11.56
CA ARG A 178 -14.88 2.73 10.68
C ARG A 178 -14.47 2.61 9.20
N GLN A 179 -13.56 3.46 8.73
CA GLN A 179 -13.10 3.43 7.35
C GLN A 179 -12.41 2.11 7.01
N TYR A 180 -11.64 1.55 7.96
CA TYR A 180 -10.97 0.25 7.76
C TYR A 180 -11.92 -0.93 7.62
N PHE A 181 -13.17 -0.85 8.09
CA PHE A 181 -14.15 -1.92 7.86
C PHE A 181 -14.63 -2.02 6.42
N SER A 182 -14.65 -0.93 5.68
CA SER A 182 -15.16 -0.88 4.31
C SER A 182 -14.07 -0.70 3.26
N SER A 183 -12.89 -0.23 3.64
CA SER A 183 -11.83 0.20 2.72
C SER A 183 -10.45 -0.10 3.27
N THR A 184 -9.42 0.23 2.52
CA THR A 184 -8.01 0.19 2.92
C THR A 184 -7.27 1.38 2.34
N MET A 185 -6.10 1.69 2.90
CA MET A 185 -5.09 2.49 2.23
C MET A 185 -4.43 1.64 1.13
N ASN A 186 -4.10 2.24 0.00
CA ASN A 186 -3.39 1.54 -1.06
C ASN A 186 -1.88 1.60 -0.78
N HIS A 187 -1.27 0.46 -0.53
CA HIS A 187 0.14 0.40 -0.12
C HIS A 187 1.11 0.86 -1.23
N ASP A 188 0.75 0.67 -2.48
CA ASP A 188 1.55 1.02 -3.66
C ASP A 188 1.82 2.52 -3.81
N CYS A 189 0.90 3.38 -3.32
CA CYS A 189 1.06 4.83 -3.31
C CYS A 189 1.59 5.41 -1.98
N CYS A 190 2.10 4.56 -1.08
CA CYS A 190 2.61 4.91 0.23
C CYS A 190 4.14 4.83 0.30
N TYR A 191 4.75 5.83 0.97
CA TYR A 191 6.14 5.82 1.40
C TYR A 191 6.14 5.61 2.91
N PHE A 192 6.58 4.43 3.34
CA PHE A 192 6.62 4.01 4.74
C PHE A 192 7.97 4.35 5.33
N ARG A 193 8.00 5.07 6.44
CA ARG A 193 9.24 5.20 7.20
C ARG A 193 9.65 3.82 7.76
N ARG A 194 10.91 3.47 7.61
CA ARG A 194 11.41 2.11 7.89
C ARG A 194 11.11 1.60 9.31
N ASP A 195 11.16 2.48 10.33
CA ASP A 195 10.94 2.13 11.73
C ASP A 195 9.52 1.64 12.03
N LEU A 196 8.58 1.90 11.12
CA LEU A 196 7.22 1.35 11.24
C LEU A 196 7.22 -0.17 11.14
N PHE A 197 8.05 -0.76 10.27
CA PHE A 197 8.20 -2.21 10.19
C PHE A 197 8.98 -2.80 11.36
N GLU A 198 9.74 -2.00 12.07
CA GLU A 198 10.36 -2.39 13.34
C GLU A 198 9.35 -2.40 14.48
N THR A 199 8.44 -1.43 14.48
CA THR A 199 7.44 -1.21 15.53
C THR A 199 6.22 -2.12 15.40
N TYR A 200 5.66 -2.23 14.18
CA TYR A 200 4.41 -2.95 13.92
C TYR A 200 4.64 -4.34 13.30
N GLY A 201 5.90 -4.71 13.02
CA GLY A 201 6.26 -5.97 12.41
C GLY A 201 6.07 -5.99 10.89
N LEU A 202 6.39 -7.13 10.31
CA LEU A 202 6.21 -7.42 8.88
C LEU A 202 4.77 -7.85 8.59
N TYR A 203 4.46 -8.09 7.33
CA TYR A 203 3.16 -8.63 6.91
C TYR A 203 2.95 -10.06 7.41
N ASP A 204 1.72 -10.41 7.75
CA ASP A 204 1.32 -11.77 8.15
C ASP A 204 1.27 -12.69 6.92
N GLU A 205 2.21 -13.63 6.84
CA GLU A 205 2.36 -14.55 5.71
C GLU A 205 1.28 -15.65 5.68
N ASN A 206 0.50 -15.82 6.75
CA ASN A 206 -0.61 -16.76 6.78
C ASN A 206 -1.84 -16.24 6.00
N LEU A 207 -1.90 -14.94 5.75
CA LEU A 207 -2.95 -14.31 4.95
C LEU A 207 -2.56 -14.28 3.47
N LYS A 208 -3.54 -14.38 2.57
CA LYS A 208 -3.32 -14.41 1.12
C LYS A 208 -3.62 -13.05 0.45
N ILE A 209 -4.54 -12.26 1.01
CA ILE A 209 -5.06 -11.05 0.36
C ILE A 209 -5.02 -9.81 1.24
N VAL A 210 -5.15 -9.94 2.58
CA VAL A 210 -5.46 -8.79 3.43
C VAL A 210 -4.40 -8.47 4.47
N SER A 211 -3.16 -8.94 4.31
CA SER A 211 -2.12 -8.71 5.30
C SER A 211 -1.66 -7.24 5.35
N ASP A 212 -1.63 -6.56 4.20
CA ASP A 212 -1.40 -5.11 4.12
C ASP A 212 -2.52 -4.33 4.83
N TRP A 213 -3.78 -4.71 4.64
CA TRP A 213 -4.91 -4.14 5.35
C TRP A 213 -4.83 -4.41 6.87
N LYS A 214 -4.44 -5.63 7.30
CA LYS A 214 -4.19 -5.97 8.72
C LYS A 214 -3.13 -5.04 9.30
N TRP A 215 -2.04 -4.85 8.59
CA TRP A 215 -0.93 -4.00 9.00
C TRP A 215 -1.37 -2.53 9.16
N PHE A 216 -2.11 -1.98 8.19
CA PHE A 216 -2.66 -0.64 8.30
C PHE A 216 -3.67 -0.51 9.44
N LEU A 217 -4.52 -1.52 9.66
CA LEU A 217 -5.45 -1.53 10.78
C LEU A 217 -4.70 -1.45 12.12
N GLN A 218 -3.61 -2.21 12.27
CA GLN A 218 -2.80 -2.19 13.48
C GLN A 218 -2.06 -0.86 13.66
N ALA A 219 -1.42 -0.34 12.61
CA ALA A 219 -0.59 0.86 12.72
C ALA A 219 -1.42 2.14 12.82
N ILE A 220 -2.48 2.27 12.02
CA ILE A 220 -3.26 3.51 11.89
C ILE A 220 -4.59 3.38 12.66
N GLY A 221 -5.35 2.30 12.41
CA GLY A 221 -6.69 2.14 12.98
C GLY A 221 -6.68 1.94 14.50
N LEU A 222 -5.74 1.17 15.02
CA LEU A 222 -5.58 0.83 16.43
C LEU A 222 -4.34 1.49 17.06
N GLY A 223 -3.35 1.87 16.24
CA GLY A 223 -2.13 2.53 16.67
C GLY A 223 -2.25 4.06 16.61
N TYR A 224 -1.08 4.72 16.68
CA TYR A 224 -1.00 6.18 16.69
C TYR A 224 -0.40 6.76 15.40
N VAL A 225 -0.23 5.94 14.37
CA VAL A 225 0.34 6.39 13.09
C VAL A 225 -0.66 7.30 12.38
N LYS A 226 -0.23 8.52 12.07
CA LYS A 226 -1.01 9.49 11.29
C LYS A 226 -0.38 9.64 9.91
N PRO A 227 -0.97 9.08 8.85
CA PRO A 227 -0.47 9.25 7.50
C PRO A 227 -0.67 10.70 7.03
N VAL A 228 0.28 11.18 6.22
CA VAL A 228 0.26 12.52 5.62
C VAL A 228 -0.08 12.39 4.14
N TYR A 229 -1.12 13.09 3.73
CA TYR A 229 -1.57 13.09 2.34
C TYR A 229 -0.93 14.22 1.53
N VAL A 230 -0.64 13.92 0.27
CA VAL A 230 -0.27 14.90 -0.76
C VAL A 230 -1.07 14.62 -2.04
N ASP A 231 -1.57 15.67 -2.70
CA ASP A 231 -2.32 15.52 -3.96
C ASP A 231 -1.35 15.31 -5.14
N ILE A 232 -0.70 14.16 -5.14
CA ILE A 232 0.21 13.69 -6.19
C ILE A 232 -0.28 12.33 -6.65
N ASP A 233 -0.42 12.14 -7.98
CA ASP A 233 -0.65 10.82 -8.58
C ASP A 233 0.64 10.01 -8.48
N VAL A 234 0.65 8.99 -7.61
CA VAL A 234 1.85 8.22 -7.31
C VAL A 234 1.95 6.99 -8.19
N THR A 235 0.87 6.22 -8.28
CA THR A 235 0.88 4.94 -8.98
C THR A 235 -0.32 4.78 -9.92
N ILE A 236 -0.13 3.96 -10.95
CA ILE A 236 -1.19 3.41 -11.79
C ILE A 236 -1.26 1.92 -11.48
N PHE A 237 -2.37 1.52 -10.86
CA PHE A 237 -2.65 0.17 -10.38
C PHE A 237 -3.29 -0.69 -11.47
N ASP A 238 -2.80 -1.92 -11.63
CA ASP A 238 -3.38 -2.93 -12.53
C ASP A 238 -4.49 -3.71 -11.83
N CYS A 239 -5.74 -3.51 -12.24
CA CYS A 239 -6.91 -4.12 -11.62
C CYS A 239 -7.07 -5.63 -11.87
N SER A 240 -6.09 -6.31 -12.46
CA SER A 240 -6.12 -7.77 -12.72
C SER A 240 -5.67 -8.63 -11.53
N GLY A 241 -5.23 -8.00 -10.41
CA GLY A 241 -4.68 -8.67 -9.24
C GLY A 241 -5.68 -9.51 -8.44
N ILE A 242 -5.15 -10.39 -7.57
CA ILE A 242 -5.92 -11.34 -6.75
C ILE A 242 -6.90 -10.66 -5.77
N SER A 243 -6.57 -9.47 -5.29
CA SER A 243 -7.40 -8.70 -4.35
C SER A 243 -8.72 -8.22 -4.95
N GLU A 244 -8.76 -8.02 -6.27
CA GLU A 244 -9.97 -7.60 -6.98
C GLU A 244 -10.75 -8.81 -7.51
N THR A 245 -10.13 -9.99 -7.64
CA THR A 245 -10.74 -11.18 -8.24
C THR A 245 -11.27 -12.19 -7.24
N ASN A 246 -10.75 -12.23 -6.00
CA ASN A 246 -11.16 -13.19 -4.96
C ASN A 246 -11.79 -12.51 -3.73
N LEU A 247 -12.96 -11.91 -3.94
CA LEU A 247 -13.67 -11.16 -2.92
C LEU A 247 -14.11 -12.01 -1.71
N ALA A 248 -14.47 -13.27 -1.94
CA ALA A 248 -14.93 -14.16 -0.87
C ALA A 248 -13.81 -14.47 0.13
N LEU A 249 -12.61 -14.80 -0.35
CA LEU A 249 -11.46 -15.03 0.51
C LEU A 249 -11.03 -13.75 1.24
N ARG A 250 -11.04 -12.60 0.54
CA ARG A 250 -10.76 -11.30 1.14
C ARG A 250 -11.68 -11.01 2.34
N ASP A 251 -12.98 -11.21 2.17
CA ASP A 251 -13.97 -10.93 3.21
C ASP A 251 -13.85 -11.93 4.38
N GLN A 252 -13.54 -13.20 4.09
CA GLN A 252 -13.24 -14.22 5.09
C GLN A 252 -12.02 -13.84 5.93
N GLU A 253 -10.90 -13.51 5.29
CA GLU A 253 -9.66 -13.13 5.98
C GLU A 253 -9.86 -11.84 6.80
N ARG A 254 -10.54 -10.82 6.25
CA ARG A 254 -10.88 -9.60 7.02
C ARG A 254 -11.66 -9.94 8.28
N ARG A 255 -12.65 -10.81 8.18
CA ARG A 255 -13.45 -11.21 9.34
C ARG A 255 -12.63 -11.94 10.39
N GLN A 256 -11.69 -12.78 9.97
CA GLN A 256 -10.75 -13.46 10.86
C GLN A 256 -9.87 -12.44 11.60
N VAL A 257 -9.25 -11.51 10.89
CA VAL A 257 -8.38 -10.47 11.45
C VAL A 257 -9.13 -9.55 12.42
N LEU A 258 -10.37 -9.17 12.10
CA LEU A 258 -11.19 -8.36 13.00
C LEU A 258 -11.47 -9.08 14.32
N LYS A 259 -11.75 -10.40 14.27
CA LYS A 259 -11.94 -11.21 15.49
C LYS A 259 -10.65 -11.37 16.30
N GLU A 260 -9.50 -11.37 15.64
CA GLU A 260 -8.19 -11.46 16.27
C GLU A 260 -7.82 -10.15 16.99
N LEU A 261 -8.06 -9.01 16.35
CA LEU A 261 -7.55 -7.72 16.80
C LEU A 261 -8.52 -6.91 17.66
N LEU A 262 -9.84 -7.12 17.51
CA LEU A 262 -10.83 -6.29 18.18
C LEU A 262 -11.50 -7.01 19.37
N PRO A 263 -11.72 -6.30 20.48
CA PRO A 263 -12.59 -6.78 21.55
C PRO A 263 -14.00 -7.14 21.00
N PRO A 264 -14.64 -8.22 21.51
CA PRO A 264 -15.96 -8.67 21.03
C PRO A 264 -17.03 -7.57 21.05
N ALA A 265 -17.00 -6.68 22.05
CA ALA A 265 -17.96 -5.57 22.16
C ALA A 265 -17.81 -4.58 21.00
N ILE A 266 -16.56 -4.18 20.66
CA ILE A 266 -16.30 -3.29 19.52
C ILE A 266 -16.73 -3.96 18.21
N LEU A 267 -16.45 -5.26 18.05
CA LEU A 267 -16.87 -6.00 16.87
C LEU A 267 -18.38 -6.07 16.73
N ALA A 268 -19.11 -6.23 17.85
CA ALA A 268 -20.58 -6.23 17.87
C ALA A 268 -21.17 -4.88 17.45
N ASP A 269 -20.60 -3.76 17.93
CA ASP A 269 -20.99 -2.40 17.52
C ASP A 269 -20.79 -2.20 16.01
N TYR A 270 -19.69 -2.73 15.48
CA TYR A 270 -19.42 -2.66 14.04
C TYR A 270 -20.41 -3.49 13.22
N ASP A 271 -20.74 -4.70 13.68
CA ASP A 271 -21.72 -5.56 13.00
C ASP A 271 -23.11 -4.92 12.96
N ALA A 272 -23.53 -4.32 14.07
CA ALA A 272 -24.79 -3.57 14.14
C ALA A 272 -24.76 -2.40 13.15
N HIS A 273 -23.68 -1.63 13.15
CA HIS A 273 -23.54 -0.47 12.25
C HIS A 273 -23.43 -0.88 10.77
N ALA A 274 -22.76 -1.98 10.46
CA ALA A 274 -22.68 -2.51 9.08
C ALA A 274 -24.07 -2.87 8.55
N PHE A 275 -24.92 -3.46 9.39
CA PHE A 275 -26.32 -3.75 9.07
C PHE A 275 -27.10 -2.47 8.75
N GLU A 276 -27.00 -1.44 9.58
CA GLU A 276 -27.67 -0.14 9.36
C GLU A 276 -27.22 0.49 8.03
N ILE A 277 -25.91 0.50 7.75
CA ILE A 277 -25.36 1.01 6.49
C ILE A 277 -25.91 0.24 5.29
N GLU A 278 -26.00 -1.07 5.39
CA GLU A 278 -26.55 -1.88 4.29
C GLU A 278 -28.03 -1.56 4.04
N GLN A 279 -28.83 -1.40 5.09
CA GLN A 279 -30.21 -0.96 4.96
C GLN A 279 -30.32 0.40 4.26
N MET A 280 -29.49 1.37 4.67
CA MET A 280 -29.43 2.69 4.03
C MET A 280 -29.00 2.62 2.57
N ASN A 281 -28.04 1.77 2.25
CA ASN A 281 -27.59 1.57 0.86
C ASN A 281 -28.67 0.89 0.00
N ARG A 282 -29.46 -0.04 0.57
CA ARG A 282 -30.63 -0.62 -0.11
C ARG A 282 -31.69 0.44 -0.43
N LEU A 283 -31.97 1.34 0.50
CA LEU A 283 -32.91 2.46 0.28
C LEU A 283 -32.39 3.42 -0.82
N ARG A 284 -31.10 3.74 -0.81
CA ARG A 284 -30.45 4.57 -1.85
C ARG A 284 -30.55 3.93 -3.22
N ARG A 285 -30.23 2.64 -3.37
CA ARG A 285 -30.33 1.89 -4.63
C ARG A 285 -31.75 1.84 -5.19
N ARG A 286 -32.75 1.85 -4.32
CA ARG A 286 -34.20 1.86 -4.70
C ARG A 286 -34.74 3.26 -4.91
N HIS A 287 -33.90 4.31 -4.88
CA HIS A 287 -34.31 5.72 -4.93
C HIS A 287 -35.33 6.13 -3.85
N LEU A 288 -35.50 5.33 -2.79
CA LEU A 288 -36.43 5.56 -1.69
C LEU A 288 -35.83 6.40 -0.56
N TYR A 289 -34.52 6.61 -0.58
CA TYR A 289 -33.81 7.31 0.51
C TYR A 289 -34.36 8.73 0.75
N GLY A 290 -34.55 9.50 -0.32
CA GLY A 290 -35.10 10.86 -0.23
C GLY A 290 -36.51 10.90 0.34
N PHE A 291 -37.35 9.91 0.01
CA PHE A 291 -38.70 9.79 0.53
C PHE A 291 -38.70 9.44 2.03
N VAL A 292 -37.90 8.47 2.44
CA VAL A 292 -37.79 8.08 3.87
C VAL A 292 -37.24 9.27 4.70
N TYR A 293 -36.24 9.97 4.20
CA TYR A 293 -35.69 11.17 4.84
C TYR A 293 -36.71 12.30 4.95
N PHE A 294 -37.54 12.49 3.92
CA PHE A 294 -38.62 13.48 3.97
C PHE A 294 -39.66 13.12 5.05
N ILE A 295 -40.10 11.86 5.10
CA ILE A 295 -41.05 11.40 6.13
C ILE A 295 -40.48 11.62 7.52
N GLU A 296 -39.22 11.22 7.75
CA GLU A 296 -38.55 11.36 9.04
C GLU A 296 -38.51 12.82 9.50
N ARG A 297 -38.19 13.76 8.60
CA ARG A 297 -38.23 15.20 8.90
C ARG A 297 -39.64 15.71 9.23
N VAL A 298 -40.66 15.18 8.60
CA VAL A 298 -42.05 15.53 8.91
C VAL A 298 -42.43 15.02 10.31
N LEU A 299 -42.12 13.76 10.59
CA LEU A 299 -42.40 13.15 11.92
C LEU A 299 -41.66 13.91 13.03
N PHE A 300 -40.36 14.23 12.85
CA PHE A 300 -39.60 15.02 13.81
C PHE A 300 -40.23 16.40 14.10
N LYS A 301 -40.77 17.08 13.07
CA LYS A 301 -41.48 18.35 13.27
C LYS A 301 -42.78 18.16 14.05
N LEU A 302 -43.54 17.10 13.74
CA LEU A 302 -44.80 16.79 14.45
C LEU A 302 -44.57 16.42 15.94
N GLU A 303 -43.49 15.70 16.22
CA GLU A 303 -43.04 15.44 17.60
C GLU A 303 -42.68 16.74 18.32
N LYS A 304 -41.88 17.62 17.66
CA LYS A 304 -41.47 18.91 18.23
C LYS A 304 -42.67 19.83 18.50
N TRP A 305 -43.73 19.71 17.73
CA TRP A 305 -44.97 20.47 17.90
C TRP A 305 -45.95 19.81 18.86
N GLY A 306 -45.61 18.65 19.47
CA GLY A 306 -46.47 17.93 20.40
C GLY A 306 -47.67 17.25 19.76
N VAL A 307 -47.69 17.13 18.43
CA VAL A 307 -48.76 16.45 17.68
C VAL A 307 -48.60 14.93 17.75
N LEU A 308 -47.34 14.44 17.81
CA LEU A 308 -47.00 13.04 18.06
C LEU A 308 -46.36 12.93 19.44
N LYS A 309 -46.84 12.01 20.24
CA LYS A 309 -46.17 11.59 21.49
C LYS A 309 -45.17 10.50 21.16
N LYS A 310 -44.02 10.55 21.84
CA LYS A 310 -43.05 9.46 21.79
C LYS A 310 -43.69 8.17 22.29
#